data_97c9019a5945b9ac4911e26c92fd9224
#
_entry.id   97c9019a5945b9ac4911e26c92fd9224
#
_cell.length_a   1.000
_cell.length_b   1.000
_cell.length_c   1.000
_cell.angle_alpha   90.00
_cell.angle_beta   90.00
_cell.angle_gamma   90.00
#
_symmetry.space_group_name_H-M   'P 1'
#
loop_
_entity.id
_entity.type
_entity.pdbx_description
1 polymer ?
#
loop_
_entity_poly.entity_id
_entity_poly.type
_entity_poly.pdbx_seq_one_letter_code
_entity_poly.pdbx_strand_id
1 'polypeptide(L)'
;MKMTKIEIITRSNKLDELMEALNDIGVLGMTVSQVFGCGLQKGHEEVYRGKKYDVNLVPKIKLETVVCEIPVETVLNVAEKALRTGNYGDGKIFVTELTDAVRIRTGQRGPEAIMDIPGEKK
;
A
#
# COMPACT_ATOMS: atom_id res chain seq x y z
N MET A 1 -0.21 20.27 -9.15
CA MET A 1 -0.85 19.25 -8.34
C MET A 1 0.16 18.21 -7.96
N LYS A 2 0.24 17.87 -6.68
CA LYS A 2 1.21 16.91 -6.24
C LYS A 2 0.72 15.51 -6.48
N MET A 3 1.61 14.64 -6.83
CA MET A 3 1.32 13.23 -6.96
C MET A 3 1.94 12.52 -5.76
N THR A 4 1.14 11.75 -5.07
CA THR A 4 1.61 11.07 -3.86
C THR A 4 1.39 9.58 -4.01
N LYS A 5 2.44 8.81 -3.78
CA LYS A 5 2.34 7.37 -3.81
C LYS A 5 2.08 6.88 -2.39
N ILE A 6 1.10 6.03 -2.26
CA ILE A 6 0.74 5.46 -0.96
C ILE A 6 0.94 3.96 -1.08
N GLU A 7 1.78 3.42 -0.21
CA GLU A 7 2.10 2.02 -0.24
C GLU A 7 1.64 1.42 1.08
N ILE A 8 0.79 0.43 1.02
CA ILE A 8 0.18 -0.17 2.20
C ILE A 8 0.60 -1.63 2.27
N ILE A 9 1.24 -2.01 3.36
CA ILE A 9 1.62 -3.40 3.58
C ILE A 9 0.80 -3.89 4.77
N THR A 10 -0.01 -4.91 4.56
CA THR A 10 -0.94 -5.35 5.59
C THR A 10 -1.20 -6.85 5.47
N ARG A 11 -2.08 -7.37 6.28
CA ARG A 11 -2.41 -8.78 6.27
C ARG A 11 -3.09 -9.16 4.98
N SER A 12 -2.76 -10.33 4.46
CA SER A 12 -3.33 -10.78 3.20
C SER A 12 -4.85 -10.88 3.24
N ASN A 13 -5.41 -11.25 4.37
CA ASN A 13 -6.85 -11.43 4.44
C ASN A 13 -7.63 -10.13 4.56
N LYS A 14 -6.94 -8.99 4.49
CA LYS A 14 -7.61 -7.70 4.56
C LYS A 14 -7.69 -7.03 3.19
N LEU A 15 -7.21 -7.69 2.16
CA LEU A 15 -7.14 -7.05 0.84
C LEU A 15 -8.50 -6.61 0.32
N ASP A 16 -9.50 -7.48 0.41
CA ASP A 16 -10.80 -7.12 -0.14
C ASP A 16 -11.41 -5.91 0.57
N GLU A 17 -11.29 -5.88 1.90
CA GLU A 17 -11.81 -4.76 2.65
C GLU A 17 -11.08 -3.48 2.29
N LEU A 18 -9.77 -3.56 2.12
CA LEU A 18 -8.97 -2.38 1.79
C LEU A 18 -9.34 -1.86 0.41
N MET A 19 -9.44 -2.76 -0.58
CA MET A 19 -9.77 -2.33 -1.93
C MET A 19 -11.14 -1.69 -2.00
N GLU A 20 -12.10 -2.27 -1.29
CA GLU A 20 -13.43 -1.72 -1.29
C GLU A 20 -13.45 -0.33 -0.64
N ALA A 21 -12.75 -0.18 0.48
CA ALA A 21 -12.71 1.10 1.17
C ALA A 21 -12.07 2.17 0.30
N LEU A 22 -11.02 1.82 -0.43
CA LEU A 22 -10.34 2.78 -1.30
C LEU A 22 -11.19 3.11 -2.52
N ASN A 23 -11.87 2.12 -3.09
CA ASN A 23 -12.74 2.38 -4.21
C ASN A 23 -13.87 3.33 -3.83
N ASP A 24 -14.38 3.20 -2.61
CA ASP A 24 -15.48 4.05 -2.16
C ASP A 24 -15.11 5.52 -2.12
N ILE A 25 -13.85 5.86 -2.00
CA ILE A 25 -13.45 7.27 -2.00
C ILE A 25 -12.83 7.66 -3.34
N GLY A 26 -12.97 6.82 -4.35
CA GLY A 26 -12.55 7.19 -5.70
C GLY A 26 -11.18 6.71 -6.13
N VAL A 27 -10.50 5.93 -5.31
CA VAL A 27 -9.20 5.38 -5.70
C VAL A 27 -9.47 4.18 -6.59
N LEU A 28 -9.08 4.25 -7.84
CA LEU A 28 -9.35 3.18 -8.78
C LEU A 28 -8.11 2.43 -9.24
N GLY A 29 -7.02 3.11 -9.45
CA GLY A 29 -5.80 2.45 -9.90
C GLY A 29 -5.00 1.93 -8.71
N MET A 30 -4.87 0.62 -8.63
CA MET A 30 -4.14 0.00 -7.54
C MET A 30 -3.29 -1.13 -8.09
N THR A 31 -2.11 -1.29 -7.54
CA THR A 31 -1.22 -2.39 -7.90
C THR A 31 -1.02 -3.21 -6.64
N VAL A 32 -1.26 -4.52 -6.74
CA VAL A 32 -1.18 -5.38 -5.58
C VAL A 32 -0.16 -6.48 -5.83
N SER A 33 0.66 -6.74 -4.83
CA SER A 33 1.62 -7.83 -4.91
C SER A 33 1.66 -8.56 -3.57
N GLN A 34 2.04 -9.81 -3.65
CA GLN A 34 2.22 -10.59 -2.43
C GLN A 34 3.66 -10.41 -1.99
N VAL A 35 3.85 -10.20 -0.71
CA VAL A 35 5.18 -10.00 -0.16
C VAL A 35 5.27 -10.78 1.14
N PHE A 36 6.46 -10.88 1.69
CA PHE A 36 6.62 -11.50 2.97
C PHE A 36 7.21 -10.49 3.92
N GLY A 37 6.57 -10.35 5.05
CA GLY A 37 7.15 -9.57 6.13
C GLY A 37 7.97 -10.49 6.98
N CYS A 38 9.07 -10.01 7.48
CA CYS A 38 9.88 -10.83 8.38
C CYS A 38 10.35 -9.99 9.55
N GLY A 39 10.61 -10.66 10.63
CA GLY A 39 11.10 -10.01 11.81
C GLY A 39 11.47 -11.04 12.83
N LEU A 40 12.15 -10.58 13.86
CA LEU A 40 12.54 -11.48 14.91
C LEU A 40 11.37 -11.67 15.84
N GLN A 41 11.17 -12.92 16.26
CA GLN A 41 10.07 -13.18 17.13
C GLN A 41 10.54 -13.03 18.53
N LYS A 42 9.92 -12.12 19.30
CA LYS A 42 10.30 -11.89 20.59
C LYS A 42 10.02 -13.04 21.44
N GLY A 43 10.81 -13.38 22.32
CA GLY A 43 10.59 -14.48 23.20
C GLY A 43 11.12 -15.80 22.72
N HIS A 44 11.54 -15.83 21.54
CA HIS A 44 12.01 -17.04 21.06
C HIS A 44 13.43 -17.04 21.34
N GLU A 45 13.94 -18.01 21.53
CA GLU A 45 15.23 -18.01 21.88
C GLU A 45 16.03 -17.93 20.87
N GLU A 46 16.27 -17.55 20.45
CA GLU A 46 16.81 -17.40 19.43
C GLU A 46 18.13 -17.31 19.47
N VAL A 47 18.72 -17.28 19.77
CA VAL A 47 19.88 -17.07 19.67
C VAL A 47 20.83 -17.50 20.33
N TYR A 48 21.47 -17.74 20.30
CA TYR A 48 22.32 -18.17 20.93
C TYR A 48 23.56 -18.06 20.45
N ARG A 49 24.25 -17.85 20.96
CA ARG A 49 25.38 -17.88 20.63
C ARG A 49 25.53 -17.19 19.53
N GLY A 50 24.77 -16.43 19.52
CA GLY A 50 24.92 -15.57 18.63
C GLY A 50 24.64 -15.97 17.31
N LYS A 51 23.90 -16.61 17.13
CA LYS A 51 23.77 -16.94 15.97
C LYS A 51 22.63 -17.07 15.35
N LYS A 52 21.78 -17.48 15.71
CA LYS A 52 20.72 -17.68 15.09
C LYS A 52 19.56 -17.09 15.62
N TYR A 53 18.74 -16.41 14.94
CA TYR A 53 17.47 -15.85 15.33
C TYR A 53 16.40 -16.59 14.57
N ASP A 54 15.25 -16.73 15.14
CA ASP A 54 14.11 -17.26 14.45
C ASP A 54 13.52 -16.12 13.66
N VAL A 55 13.58 -16.22 12.36
CA VAL A 55 13.02 -15.20 11.50
C VAL A 55 11.77 -15.79 10.90
N ASN A 56 10.64 -15.13 11.15
CA ASN A 56 9.38 -15.59 10.60
C ASN A 56 9.08 -14.84 9.33
N LEU A 57 8.75 -15.59 8.28
CA LEU A 57 8.33 -14.99 7.03
C LEU A 57 6.82 -15.14 6.98
N VAL A 58 6.15 -14.02 7.09
CA VAL A 58 4.70 -14.00 7.15
C VAL A 58 4.15 -13.42 5.87
N PRO A 59 3.22 -14.10 5.21
CA PRO A 59 2.64 -13.57 3.98
C PRO A 59 1.90 -12.27 4.25
N LYS A 60 2.11 -11.29 3.40
CA LYS A 60 1.45 -10.00 3.48
C LYS A 60 1.10 -9.58 2.08
N ILE A 61 0.29 -8.54 1.95
CA ILE A 61 0.08 -7.95 0.65
C ILE A 61 0.61 -6.52 0.69
N LYS A 62 1.01 -6.06 -0.47
CA LYS A 62 1.42 -4.68 -0.63
C LYS A 62 0.51 -4.09 -1.69
N LEU A 63 -0.18 -3.03 -1.35
CA LEU A 63 -1.04 -2.34 -2.29
C LEU A 63 -0.46 -0.96 -2.51
N GLU A 64 -0.25 -0.59 -3.76
CA GLU A 64 0.28 0.73 -4.09
C GLU A 64 -0.72 1.48 -4.92
N THR A 65 -0.87 2.75 -4.65
CA THR A 65 -1.68 3.62 -5.49
C THR A 65 -1.03 4.99 -5.50
N VAL A 66 -1.33 5.78 -6.53
CA VAL A 66 -0.84 7.14 -6.62
C VAL A 66 -2.05 8.03 -6.76
N VAL A 67 -2.13 9.06 -5.93
CA VAL A 67 -3.27 9.98 -5.97
C VAL A 67 -2.78 11.40 -6.19
N CYS A 68 -3.61 12.22 -6.77
CA CYS A 68 -3.30 13.63 -6.91
C CYS A 68 -4.52 14.51 -6.60
N GLU A 69 -5.73 14.02 -6.87
CA GLU A 69 -6.90 14.81 -6.55
C GLU A 69 -7.52 14.43 -5.23
N ILE A 70 -7.42 13.19 -4.83
CA ILE A 70 -7.96 12.75 -3.55
C ILE A 70 -6.98 13.14 -2.46
N PRO A 71 -7.43 13.81 -1.42
CA PRO A 71 -6.50 14.21 -0.36
C PRO A 71 -5.84 13.02 0.30
N VAL A 72 -4.54 13.11 0.52
CA VAL A 72 -3.77 12.03 1.10
C VAL A 72 -4.34 11.63 2.47
N GLU A 73 -4.71 12.63 3.28
CA GLU A 73 -5.24 12.32 4.61
C GLU A 73 -6.52 11.49 4.54
N THR A 74 -7.33 11.71 3.53
CA THR A 74 -8.55 10.91 3.35
C THR A 74 -8.18 9.46 3.08
N VAL A 75 -7.19 9.24 2.23
CA VAL A 75 -6.76 7.88 1.91
C VAL A 75 -6.20 7.20 3.16
N LEU A 76 -5.36 7.91 3.91
CA LEU A 76 -4.74 7.34 5.09
C LEU A 76 -5.79 6.98 6.14
N ASN A 77 -6.75 7.87 6.36
CA ASN A 77 -7.78 7.63 7.36
C ASN A 77 -8.67 6.45 6.99
N VAL A 78 -9.03 6.34 5.72
CA VAL A 78 -9.88 5.26 5.26
C VAL A 78 -9.15 3.94 5.36
N ALA A 79 -7.89 3.91 4.95
CA ALA A 79 -7.11 2.68 5.00
C ALA A 79 -6.90 2.25 6.45
N GLU A 80 -6.55 3.20 7.30
CA GLU A 80 -6.31 2.89 8.70
C GLU A 80 -7.56 2.32 9.35
N LYS A 81 -8.72 2.91 9.06
CA LYS A 81 -9.95 2.45 9.65
C LYS A 81 -10.29 1.03 9.19
N ALA A 82 -10.03 0.72 7.94
CA ALA A 82 -10.33 -0.59 7.40
C ALA A 82 -9.40 -1.67 7.95
N LEU A 83 -8.16 -1.30 8.28
CA LEU A 83 -7.14 -2.28 8.58
C LEU A 83 -6.78 -2.42 10.04
N ARG A 84 -7.05 -1.41 10.84
CA ARG A 84 -6.59 -1.43 12.22
C ARG A 84 -7.32 -2.45 13.07
N THR A 85 -6.58 -3.30 13.74
CA THR A 85 -7.14 -4.20 14.74
C THR A 85 -6.55 -3.87 16.11
N GLY A 86 -5.43 -3.16 16.13
CA GLY A 86 -4.74 -2.86 17.38
C GLY A 86 -3.73 -3.92 17.76
N ASN A 87 -3.57 -4.94 16.91
CA ASN A 87 -2.64 -6.01 17.20
C ASN A 87 -1.41 -5.92 16.32
N TYR A 88 -0.36 -6.57 16.73
CA TYR A 88 0.85 -6.63 15.93
C TYR A 88 0.49 -7.29 14.61
N GLY A 89 1.07 -6.84 13.55
CA GLY A 89 0.80 -7.40 12.23
C GLY A 89 -0.18 -6.61 11.41
N ASP A 90 -0.75 -5.53 11.95
CA ASP A 90 -1.67 -4.70 11.18
C ASP A 90 -0.99 -4.09 9.96
N GLY A 91 0.30 -3.83 10.06
CA GLY A 91 1.04 -3.32 8.91
C GLY A 91 1.38 -1.86 8.99
N LYS A 92 1.81 -1.32 7.88
CA LYS A 92 2.25 0.08 7.81
C LYS A 92 1.85 0.70 6.50
N ILE A 93 1.76 2.01 6.49
CA ILE A 93 1.47 2.77 5.29
C ILE A 93 2.62 3.73 5.09
N PHE A 94 3.19 3.73 3.89
CA PHE A 94 4.27 4.64 3.56
C PHE A 94 3.79 5.63 2.52
N VAL A 95 4.20 6.88 2.66
CA VAL A 95 3.74 7.96 1.80
C VAL A 95 4.96 8.61 1.16
N THR A 96 4.98 8.71 -0.14
CA THR A 96 6.12 9.27 -0.87
C THR A 96 5.61 10.22 -1.94
N GLU A 97 6.22 11.39 -2.03
CA GLU A 97 5.86 12.32 -3.07
C GLU A 97 6.61 11.93 -4.34
N LEU A 98 5.92 11.83 -5.45
CA LEU A 98 6.53 11.45 -6.71
C LEU A 98 6.98 12.66 -7.49
N THR A 99 8.12 12.53 -8.15
CA THR A 99 8.62 13.64 -8.97
C THR A 99 7.99 13.62 -10.36
N ASP A 100 7.58 12.47 -10.85
CA ASP A 100 6.95 12.40 -12.17
C ASP A 100 6.27 11.05 -12.34
N ALA A 101 5.48 10.94 -13.38
CA ALA A 101 4.82 9.70 -13.78
C ALA A 101 4.62 9.77 -15.30
N VAL A 102 4.59 8.61 -15.95
CA VAL A 102 4.39 8.54 -17.39
C VAL A 102 3.37 7.44 -17.67
N ARG A 103 2.36 7.78 -18.44
CA ARG A 103 1.41 6.77 -18.89
C ARG A 103 1.99 6.17 -20.18
N ILE A 104 2.34 4.91 -20.12
CA ILE A 104 3.04 4.30 -21.24
C ILE A 104 2.23 4.36 -22.53
N ARG A 105 0.92 4.10 -22.46
CA ARG A 105 0.11 4.06 -23.64
C ARG A 105 0.06 5.39 -24.40
N THR A 106 0.03 6.49 -23.67
CA THR A 106 -0.17 7.79 -24.29
C THR A 106 1.03 8.71 -24.25
N GLY A 107 1.99 8.41 -23.40
CA GLY A 107 3.13 9.30 -23.18
C GLY A 107 2.84 10.49 -22.29
N GLN A 108 1.62 10.59 -21.74
CA GLN A 108 1.29 11.69 -20.86
C GLN A 108 2.15 11.66 -19.62
N ARG A 109 2.49 12.83 -19.14
CA ARG A 109 3.38 12.98 -17.99
C ARG A 109 2.68 13.71 -16.85
N GLY A 110 3.20 13.50 -15.64
CA GLY A 110 2.70 14.21 -14.47
C GLY A 110 1.33 13.75 -14.05
N PRO A 111 0.54 14.63 -13.45
CA PRO A 111 -0.80 14.24 -12.95
C PRO A 111 -1.70 13.64 -14.01
N GLU A 112 -1.57 14.07 -15.25
CA GLU A 112 -2.39 13.52 -16.31
C GLU A 112 -2.10 12.05 -16.54
N ALA A 113 -0.92 11.60 -16.20
CA ALA A 113 -0.55 10.19 -16.39
C ALA A 113 -1.32 9.27 -15.46
N ILE A 114 -1.81 9.78 -14.35
CA ILE A 114 -2.48 8.94 -13.37
C ILE A 114 -3.97 9.25 -13.24
N MET A 115 -4.47 10.27 -13.92
CA MET A 115 -5.88 10.61 -13.84
C MET A 115 -6.66 9.89 -14.91
N ASP A 116 -7.85 9.43 -14.55
CA ASP A 116 -8.70 8.79 -15.54
C ASP A 116 -9.31 9.86 -16.42
N ILE A 117 -9.40 9.56 -17.71
CA ILE A 117 -9.99 10.46 -18.65
C ILE A 117 -11.40 9.97 -18.95
N PRO A 118 -12.42 10.80 -18.73
CA PRO A 118 -13.79 10.37 -18.99
C PRO A 118 -13.95 9.85 -20.41
N GLY A 119 -14.56 8.71 -20.53
CA GLY A 119 -14.81 8.11 -21.85
C GLY A 119 -13.66 7.31 -22.42
N GLU A 120 -12.51 7.33 -21.78
CA GLU A 120 -11.37 6.57 -22.27
C GLU A 120 -11.51 5.12 -21.88
N LYS A 121 -11.23 4.21 -22.82
CA LYS A 121 -11.32 2.82 -22.48
C LYS A 121 -10.03 2.29 -21.99
N LYS A 122 -10.10 1.41 -21.07
CA LYS A 122 -8.89 0.84 -20.48
C LYS A 122 -8.44 -0.36 -21.21
#